data_54ff070f50b2ba59537a4a41fdb0b4b9
#
_entry.id   54ff070f50b2ba59537a4a41fdb0b4b9
#
_cell.length_a   1.000
_cell.length_b   1.000
_cell.length_c   1.000
_cell.angle_alpha   90.00
_cell.angle_beta   90.00
_cell.angle_gamma   90.00
#
_symmetry.space_group_name_H-M   'P 1'
#
loop_
_entity.id
_entity.type
_entity.pdbx_description
1 polymer ?
#
loop_
_entity_poly.entity_id
_entity_poly.type
_entity_poly.pdbx_seq_one_letter_code
_entity_poly.pdbx_strand_id
1 'polypeptide(L)'
;MYPNVCKFQRHINLNTLKAIFGLDFEDNCGMAAYPPIQSAPCLSSSFPHIFGKNNIPCLIPCGIDQDPYFRMTRDVCPKLKAPKPAGIYSKFFPSLQGFGGKMSGSIQNLEYL
;
A
#
# COMPACT_ATOMS: atom_id res chain seq x y z
N MET A 1 6.45 -12.03 -5.71
CA MET A 1 5.85 -10.99 -4.81
C MET A 1 6.58 -10.89 -3.47
N TYR A 2 6.71 -11.99 -2.74
CA TYR A 2 7.34 -11.97 -1.41
C TYR A 2 8.77 -11.41 -1.38
N PRO A 3 9.65 -11.70 -2.35
CA PRO A 3 10.97 -11.06 -2.34
C PRO A 3 10.93 -9.54 -2.34
N ASN A 4 9.95 -8.94 -3.02
CA ASN A 4 9.78 -7.49 -3.01
C ASN A 4 9.22 -6.99 -1.68
N VAL A 5 8.36 -7.76 -1.01
CA VAL A 5 7.93 -7.43 0.35
C VAL A 5 9.16 -7.31 1.26
N CYS A 6 10.07 -8.28 1.21
CA CYS A 6 11.29 -8.26 2.01
C CYS A 6 12.20 -7.08 1.66
N LYS A 7 12.30 -6.72 0.38
CA LYS A 7 13.07 -5.55 -0.04
C LYS A 7 12.53 -4.26 0.55
N PHE A 8 11.21 -4.08 0.54
CA PHE A 8 10.59 -2.92 1.17
C PHE A 8 10.82 -2.94 2.69
N GLN A 9 10.70 -4.08 3.34
CA GLN A 9 10.94 -4.20 4.78
C GLN A 9 12.35 -3.73 5.17
N ARG A 10 13.35 -4.00 4.34
CA ARG A 10 14.74 -3.60 4.62
C ARG A 10 14.96 -2.10 4.56
N HIS A 11 14.13 -1.38 3.83
CA HIS A 11 14.29 0.05 3.59
C HIS A 11 13.30 0.93 4.32
N ILE A 12 12.42 0.33 5.13
CA ILE A 12 11.43 1.03 5.93
C ILE A 12 11.71 0.73 7.40
N ASN A 13 12.02 1.74 8.18
CA ASN A 13 12.27 1.56 9.60
C ASN A 13 11.01 1.81 10.44
N LEU A 14 11.06 1.41 11.70
CA LEU A 14 9.90 1.55 12.59
C LEU A 14 9.53 3.01 12.86
N ASN A 15 10.51 3.91 12.89
CA ASN A 15 10.23 5.33 13.07
C ASN A 15 9.42 5.90 11.91
N THR A 16 9.71 5.47 10.69
CA THR A 16 8.93 5.87 9.51
C THR A 16 7.49 5.40 9.61
N LEU A 17 7.28 4.15 10.00
CA LEU A 17 5.94 3.60 10.18
C LEU A 17 5.18 4.33 11.29
N LYS A 18 5.86 4.63 12.40
CA LYS A 18 5.26 5.37 13.50
C LYS A 18 4.84 6.78 13.07
N ALA A 19 5.70 7.46 12.33
CA ALA A 19 5.44 8.82 11.89
C ALA A 19 4.30 8.90 10.87
N ILE A 20 4.23 7.94 9.95
CA ILE A 20 3.23 7.95 8.86
C ILE A 20 1.90 7.38 9.32
N PHE A 21 1.92 6.27 10.05
CA PHE A 21 0.71 5.50 10.37
C PHE A 21 0.32 5.56 11.85
N GLY A 22 1.10 6.25 12.68
CA GLY A 22 0.79 6.38 14.10
C GLY A 22 0.91 5.08 14.88
N LEU A 23 1.78 4.16 14.43
CA LEU A 23 1.96 2.89 15.13
C LEU A 23 2.57 3.08 16.50
N ASP A 24 2.12 2.27 17.46
CA ASP A 24 2.60 2.24 18.83
C ASP A 24 3.28 0.90 19.11
N PHE A 25 4.11 0.85 20.15
CA PHE A 25 4.79 -0.39 20.53
C PHE A 25 3.84 -1.52 20.94
N GLU A 26 2.62 -1.17 21.35
CA GLU A 26 1.61 -2.16 21.71
C GLU A 26 0.81 -2.69 20.53
N ASP A 27 0.96 -2.11 19.34
CA ASP A 27 0.32 -2.61 18.15
C ASP A 27 0.92 -3.95 17.75
N ASN A 28 0.08 -4.83 17.18
CA ASN A 28 0.57 -6.13 16.77
C ASN A 28 1.49 -6.04 15.55
N CYS A 29 2.30 -7.06 15.36
CA CYS A 29 3.28 -7.05 14.28
C CYS A 29 2.67 -7.06 12.87
N GLY A 30 1.43 -7.49 12.73
CA GLY A 30 0.72 -7.42 11.45
C GLY A 30 0.51 -5.99 10.98
N MET A 31 0.29 -5.06 11.90
CA MET A 31 0.13 -3.65 11.56
C MET A 31 1.43 -3.05 11.04
N ALA A 32 2.58 -3.47 11.56
CA ALA A 32 3.88 -3.03 11.08
C ALA A 32 4.28 -3.76 9.78
N ALA A 33 3.85 -4.99 9.59
CA ALA A 33 4.19 -5.79 8.41
C ALA A 33 3.36 -5.42 7.18
N TYR A 34 2.18 -4.83 7.36
CA TYR A 34 1.25 -4.58 6.28
C TYR A 34 1.76 -3.57 5.22
N PRO A 35 2.36 -2.42 5.60
CA PRO A 35 2.79 -1.44 4.59
C PRO A 35 3.71 -2.00 3.50
N PRO A 36 4.73 -2.81 3.79
CA PRO A 36 5.52 -3.46 2.74
C PRO A 36 4.70 -4.39 1.83
N ILE A 37 3.71 -5.06 2.38
CA ILE A 37 2.83 -5.95 1.59
C ILE A 37 2.03 -5.12 0.59
N GLN A 38 1.55 -3.96 0.99
CA GLN A 38 0.82 -3.08 0.09
C GLN A 38 1.73 -2.42 -0.96
N SER A 39 2.99 -2.20 -0.63
CA SER A 39 3.95 -1.59 -1.55
C SER A 39 4.44 -2.55 -2.63
N ALA A 40 4.58 -3.83 -2.32
CA ALA A 40 5.16 -4.80 -3.25
C ALA A 40 4.46 -4.89 -4.60
N PRO A 41 3.11 -4.87 -4.68
CA PRO A 41 2.43 -4.92 -5.98
C PRO A 41 2.67 -3.69 -6.88
N CYS A 42 3.25 -2.62 -6.35
CA CYS A 42 3.55 -1.43 -7.15
C CYS A 42 4.74 -1.61 -8.08
N LEU A 43 5.46 -2.73 -7.98
CA LEU A 43 6.60 -3.03 -8.83
C LEU A 43 6.25 -4.12 -9.83
N SER A 44 6.64 -3.91 -11.10
CA SER A 44 6.46 -4.93 -12.14
C SER A 44 7.21 -6.22 -11.83
N SER A 45 8.32 -6.14 -11.11
CA SER A 45 9.10 -7.32 -10.72
C SER A 45 8.37 -8.24 -9.73
N SER A 46 7.28 -7.80 -9.12
CA SER A 46 6.41 -8.66 -8.33
C SER A 46 5.60 -9.64 -9.16
N PHE A 47 5.51 -9.39 -10.46
CA PHE A 47 4.72 -10.20 -11.40
C PHE A 47 5.60 -10.66 -12.57
N PRO A 48 6.65 -11.47 -12.30
CA PRO A 48 7.59 -11.87 -13.34
C PRO A 48 6.96 -12.73 -14.45
N HIS A 49 5.86 -13.41 -14.13
CA HIS A 49 5.11 -14.21 -15.10
C HIS A 49 4.35 -13.35 -16.12
N ILE A 50 4.18 -12.04 -15.86
CA ILE A 50 3.52 -11.10 -16.77
C ILE A 50 4.54 -10.21 -17.45
N PHE A 51 5.47 -9.64 -16.69
CA PHE A 51 6.39 -8.60 -17.18
C PHE A 51 7.82 -9.10 -17.39
N GLY A 52 8.12 -10.33 -16.98
CA GLY A 52 9.49 -10.86 -17.07
C GLY A 52 10.46 -10.05 -16.21
N LYS A 53 11.62 -9.74 -16.78
CA LYS A 53 12.65 -8.95 -16.11
C LYS A 53 12.57 -7.45 -16.42
N ASN A 54 11.54 -7.00 -17.07
CA ASN A 54 11.39 -5.61 -17.47
C ASN A 54 10.98 -4.76 -16.27
N ASN A 55 11.65 -3.62 -16.10
CA ASN A 55 11.27 -2.61 -15.12
C ASN A 55 10.25 -1.65 -15.73
N ILE A 56 8.98 -1.96 -15.58
CA ILE A 56 7.88 -1.21 -16.16
C ILE A 56 7.28 -0.32 -15.08
N PRO A 57 7.13 0.99 -15.31
CA PRO A 57 6.40 1.85 -14.38
C PRO A 57 4.96 1.39 -14.26
N CYS A 58 4.44 1.40 -13.03
CA CYS A 58 3.09 0.95 -12.74
C CYS A 58 2.17 2.12 -12.46
N LEU A 59 0.93 2.01 -12.91
CA LEU A 59 -0.15 2.93 -12.58
C LEU A 59 -1.09 2.22 -11.61
N ILE A 60 -1.25 2.80 -10.43
CA ILE A 60 -1.98 2.16 -9.33
C ILE A 60 -3.28 2.91 -9.08
N PRO A 61 -4.43 2.36 -9.42
CA PRO A 61 -5.71 2.92 -9.00
C PRO A 61 -5.97 2.58 -7.53
N CYS A 62 -6.33 3.56 -6.74
CA CYS A 62 -6.55 3.36 -5.31
C CYS A 62 -7.46 4.43 -4.73
N GLY A 63 -7.95 4.21 -3.53
CA GLY A 63 -8.67 5.21 -2.77
C GLY A 63 -7.71 6.28 -2.24
N ILE A 64 -8.24 7.46 -1.99
CA ILE A 64 -7.43 8.59 -1.52
C ILE A 64 -6.78 8.32 -0.15
N ASP A 65 -7.37 7.46 0.67
CA ASP A 65 -6.85 7.09 1.97
C ASP A 65 -5.55 6.29 1.89
N GLN A 66 -5.23 5.74 0.72
CA GLN A 66 -4.03 4.94 0.51
C GLN A 66 -2.79 5.78 0.17
N ASP A 67 -2.95 7.09 0.04
CA ASP A 67 -1.86 7.99 -0.36
C ASP A 67 -0.59 7.86 0.52
N PRO A 68 -0.68 7.76 1.86
CA PRO A 68 0.52 7.61 2.69
C PRO A 68 1.35 6.37 2.34
N TYR A 69 0.71 5.25 2.00
CA TYR A 69 1.40 4.03 1.59
C TYR A 69 2.19 4.23 0.31
N PHE A 70 1.61 4.92 -0.66
CA PHE A 70 2.25 5.11 -1.97
C PHE A 70 3.31 6.20 -1.94
N ARG A 71 3.19 7.20 -1.08
CA ARG A 71 4.27 8.15 -0.84
C ARG A 71 5.50 7.45 -0.28
N MET A 72 5.31 6.60 0.73
CA MET A 72 6.38 5.80 1.29
C MET A 72 7.00 4.87 0.23
N THR A 73 6.16 4.23 -0.58
CA THR A 73 6.61 3.36 -1.66
C THR A 73 7.50 4.12 -2.65
N ARG A 74 7.09 5.31 -3.08
CA ARG A 74 7.87 6.11 -4.01
C ARG A 74 9.21 6.54 -3.41
N ASP A 75 9.25 6.81 -2.10
CA ASP A 75 10.50 7.18 -1.42
C ASP A 75 11.50 6.01 -1.39
N VAL A 76 11.02 4.78 -1.34
CA VAL A 76 11.87 3.58 -1.31
C VAL A 76 12.30 3.14 -2.71
N CYS A 77 11.50 3.39 -3.74
CA CYS A 77 11.78 2.91 -5.10
C CYS A 77 13.18 3.24 -5.61
N PRO A 78 13.75 4.45 -5.42
CA PRO A 78 15.12 4.73 -5.84
C PRO A 78 16.14 3.83 -5.17
N LYS A 79 15.94 3.46 -3.91
CA LYS A 79 16.82 2.55 -3.18
C LYS A 79 16.79 1.14 -3.75
N LEU A 80 15.69 0.75 -4.36
CA LEU A 80 15.52 -0.55 -5.02
C LEU A 80 15.87 -0.50 -6.49
N LYS A 81 16.25 0.67 -7.02
CA LYS A 81 16.50 0.88 -8.45
C LYS A 81 15.29 0.52 -9.31
N ALA A 82 14.10 0.80 -8.80
CA ALA A 82 12.83 0.53 -9.45
C ALA A 82 12.15 1.83 -9.89
N PRO A 83 11.33 1.80 -10.95
CA PRO A 83 10.54 2.96 -11.34
C PRO A 83 9.53 3.32 -10.25
N LYS A 84 9.34 4.62 -10.01
CA LYS A 84 8.32 5.08 -9.07
C LYS A 84 6.94 4.83 -9.65
N PRO A 85 6.00 4.24 -8.89
CA PRO A 85 4.63 4.08 -9.35
C PRO A 85 3.91 5.42 -9.39
N ALA A 86 2.98 5.56 -10.32
CA ALA A 86 2.03 6.66 -10.36
C ALA A 86 0.69 6.20 -9.80
N GLY A 87 -0.03 7.10 -9.13
CA GLY A 87 -1.32 6.77 -8.54
C GLY A 87 -2.46 7.51 -9.22
N ILE A 88 -3.58 6.83 -9.36
CA ILE A 88 -4.87 7.46 -9.65
C ILE A 88 -5.71 7.32 -8.40
N TYR A 89 -6.01 8.44 -7.76
CA TYR A 89 -6.76 8.45 -6.50
C TYR A 89 -8.23 8.73 -6.77
N SER A 90 -9.08 7.93 -6.14
CA SER A 90 -10.53 8.13 -6.18
C SER A 90 -11.03 8.54 -4.81
N LYS A 91 -12.17 9.23 -4.82
CA LYS A 91 -12.93 9.48 -3.59
C LYS A 91 -13.57 8.18 -3.12
N PHE A 92 -13.89 8.13 -1.83
CA PHE A 92 -14.60 6.99 -1.29
C PHE A 92 -15.99 6.86 -1.90
N PHE A 93 -16.41 5.61 -2.12
CA PHE A 93 -17.83 5.35 -2.31
C PHE A 93 -18.57 5.72 -1.03
N PRO A 94 -19.72 6.42 -1.12
CA PRO A 94 -20.56 6.59 0.06
C PRO A 94 -21.04 5.21 0.51
N SER A 95 -21.00 4.97 1.83
CA SER A 95 -21.56 3.74 2.37
C SER A 95 -23.08 3.77 2.23
N LEU A 96 -23.72 2.61 2.34
CA LEU A 96 -25.19 2.53 2.34
C LEU A 96 -25.82 3.22 3.54
N GLN A 97 -25.02 3.54 4.56
CA GLN A 97 -25.46 4.26 5.75
C GLN A 97 -25.23 5.77 5.67
N GLY A 98 -24.65 6.27 4.58
CA GLY A 98 -24.46 7.70 4.36
C GLY A 98 -23.07 8.08 3.86
N PHE A 99 -22.91 9.37 3.51
CA PHE A 99 -21.61 9.92 3.08
C PHE A 99 -20.64 10.00 4.25
N GLY A 100 -19.36 9.83 3.93
CA GLY A 100 -18.29 9.90 4.92
C GLY A 100 -18.04 8.61 5.67
N GLY A 101 -18.93 7.61 5.53
CA GLY A 101 -18.71 6.30 6.09
C GLY A 101 -17.81 5.44 5.22
N LYS A 102 -16.93 4.65 5.85
CA LYS A 102 -16.11 3.67 5.15
C LYS A 102 -16.89 2.37 5.00
N MET A 103 -17.01 1.85 3.80
CA MET A 103 -17.59 0.55 3.56
C MET A 103 -16.56 -0.52 3.92
N SER A 104 -16.79 -1.20 5.04
CA SER A 104 -15.87 -2.20 5.58
C SER A 104 -16.61 -3.45 6.00
N GLY A 105 -16.01 -4.61 5.75
CA GLY A 105 -16.55 -5.88 6.18
C GLY A 105 -16.60 -6.06 7.70
N SER A 106 -15.93 -5.21 8.46
CA SER A 106 -15.99 -5.23 9.92
C SER A 106 -17.25 -4.59 10.49
N ILE A 107 -18.03 -3.87 9.66
CA ILE A 107 -19.27 -3.24 10.06
C ILE A 107 -20.42 -4.09 9.53
N GLN A 108 -21.18 -4.71 10.45
CA GLN A 108 -22.20 -5.70 10.09
C GLN A 108 -23.31 -5.18 9.17
N ASN A 109 -23.68 -3.91 9.30
CA ASN A 109 -24.82 -3.35 8.56
C ASN A 109 -24.42 -2.73 7.23
N LEU A 110 -23.16 -2.85 6.83
CA LEU A 110 -22.72 -2.43 5.51
C LEU A 110 -22.94 -3.56 4.52
N GLU A 111 -23.66 -3.24 3.45
CA GLU A 111 -23.93 -4.22 2.41
C GLU A 111 -22.77 -4.33 1.43
N TYR A 112 -22.51 -5.54 0.99
CA TYR A 112 -21.60 -5.80 -0.10
C TYR A 112 -22.38 -5.68 -1.41
N LEU A 113 -21.96 -4.77 -2.22
CA LEU A 113 -22.60 -4.54 -3.51
C LEU A 113 -22.09 -5.48 -4.58
#